data_f47638920dc50fc70d2d2b52b91bf30f
#
_entry.id   f47638920dc50fc70d2d2b52b91bf30f
#
_cell.length_a   1.000
_cell.length_b   1.000
_cell.length_c   1.000
_cell.angle_alpha   90.00
_cell.angle_beta   90.00
_cell.angle_gamma   90.00
#
_symmetry.space_group_name_H-M   'P 1'
#
loop_
_entity.id
_entity.type
_entity.pdbx_description
1 polymer ?
#
loop_
_entity_poly.entity_id
_entity_poly.type
_entity_poly.pdbx_seq_one_letter_code
_entity_poly.pdbx_strand_id
1 'polypeptide(L)'
;MDAKTLDRIYEISDRRVHETDLSFRRYLCGSIDWSQRLVSVLGPRGTGKTTLLLQHMREAEGPAQPSLYLSLDNIWLSTREAYEVAEHHVKHGGTELYLDEVHFLDGWQTLVKNLNDDFRRLRGAYTGSALLRIEKSGGDLSRRQTVNKLPPMSFREYLNFEGLGPFEPLPLTDILSDHVTLARGILSRLGVVLPHFEAYLDHGAYPFYKDAGQHFGDMLRQTVNQVLDVDWPKTENVEPQTIRHARGMLSVLASTPPQTPNVTALCRELGVDRKQGIRILEALARAGLLRLLSSGAKKLKSLSTPDKLYCGDPNLMGAMAPKPDKGTLRETFILSQLEAVSTVEYPPQGDFLVDGRYLLEVGGAGKKYSQIADIPDSFLAVDDLEIGRGNRIPIWLFGFLY
;
A
#
# COMPACT_ATOMS: atom_id res chain seq x y z
N MET A 1 17.35 31.21 4.81
CA MET A 1 16.94 30.65 6.14
C MET A 1 17.91 31.13 7.20
N ASP A 2 17.45 31.42 8.42
CA ASP A 2 18.35 31.81 9.52
C ASP A 2 19.04 30.54 10.16
N ALA A 3 20.20 30.78 10.81
CA ALA A 3 21.02 29.70 11.40
C ALA A 3 20.25 28.88 12.46
N LYS A 4 19.44 29.55 13.29
CA LYS A 4 18.67 28.88 14.36
C LYS A 4 17.62 27.92 13.80
N THR A 5 16.96 28.29 12.71
CA THR A 5 15.98 27.40 12.05
C THR A 5 16.68 26.21 11.41
N LEU A 6 17.87 26.44 10.84
CA LEU A 6 18.67 25.38 10.25
C LEU A 6 19.14 24.37 11.30
N ASP A 7 19.72 24.84 12.42
CA ASP A 7 20.14 23.98 13.54
C ASP A 7 18.97 23.11 14.05
N ARG A 8 17.80 23.71 14.19
CA ARG A 8 16.58 23.01 14.61
C ARG A 8 16.17 21.89 13.63
N ILE A 9 16.35 22.08 12.33
CA ILE A 9 16.06 21.06 11.32
C ILE A 9 16.99 19.85 11.53
N TYR A 10 18.29 20.08 11.73
CA TYR A 10 19.24 18.99 12.00
C TYR A 10 18.92 18.27 13.32
N GLU A 11 18.64 19.01 14.39
CA GLU A 11 18.24 18.41 15.68
C GLU A 11 16.99 17.52 15.56
N ILE A 12 16.00 17.96 14.77
CA ILE A 12 14.79 17.15 14.54
C ILE A 12 15.12 15.91 13.72
N SER A 13 15.95 16.03 12.69
CA SER A 13 16.42 14.92 11.87
C SER A 13 17.11 13.87 12.75
N ASP A 14 18.14 14.26 13.48
CA ASP A 14 18.92 13.37 14.32
C ASP A 14 18.06 12.67 15.37
N ARG A 15 17.21 13.42 16.07
CA ARG A 15 16.29 12.85 17.05
C ARG A 15 15.37 11.79 16.43
N ARG A 16 14.74 12.09 15.28
CA ARG A 16 13.82 11.14 14.62
C ARG A 16 14.52 9.87 14.18
N VAL A 17 15.74 9.99 13.66
CA VAL A 17 16.52 8.83 13.23
C VAL A 17 16.89 7.98 14.45
N HIS A 18 17.43 8.57 15.52
CA HIS A 18 17.87 7.82 16.71
C HIS A 18 16.71 7.20 17.51
N GLU A 19 15.55 7.84 17.55
CA GLU A 19 14.36 7.31 18.26
C GLU A 19 13.63 6.22 17.48
N THR A 20 13.95 5.99 16.20
CA THR A 20 13.24 5.03 15.35
C THR A 20 13.53 3.59 15.77
N ASP A 21 12.49 2.81 16.03
CA ASP A 21 12.60 1.39 16.37
C ASP A 21 13.08 0.55 15.18
N LEU A 22 14.01 -0.36 15.43
CA LEU A 22 14.58 -1.29 14.45
C LEU A 22 14.12 -2.74 14.65
N SER A 23 13.28 -3.01 15.62
CA SER A 23 12.85 -4.37 15.99
C SER A 23 12.04 -5.07 14.90
N PHE A 24 11.29 -4.30 14.10
CA PHE A 24 10.51 -4.81 12.96
C PHE A 24 10.78 -3.99 11.70
N ARG A 25 10.86 -4.67 10.56
CA ARG A 25 11.03 -4.05 9.24
C ARG A 25 9.99 -4.53 8.26
N ARG A 26 9.52 -3.57 7.45
CA ARG A 26 8.69 -3.90 6.30
C ARG A 26 9.51 -4.65 5.25
N TYR A 27 8.88 -5.62 4.58
CA TYR A 27 9.53 -6.45 3.55
C TYR A 27 10.25 -5.62 2.48
N LEU A 28 9.65 -4.50 2.11
CA LEU A 28 10.16 -3.62 1.07
C LEU A 28 11.56 -3.05 1.41
N CYS A 29 11.89 -2.90 2.69
CA CYS A 29 13.18 -2.37 3.13
C CYS A 29 14.37 -3.19 2.57
N GLY A 30 14.24 -4.52 2.52
CA GLY A 30 15.25 -5.43 1.97
C GLY A 30 15.24 -5.57 0.46
N SER A 31 14.18 -5.13 -0.24
CA SER A 31 14.05 -5.24 -1.69
C SER A 31 14.34 -3.94 -2.45
N ILE A 32 14.43 -2.80 -1.76
CA ILE A 32 14.82 -1.52 -2.37
C ILE A 32 16.31 -1.52 -2.70
N ASP A 33 16.64 -1.17 -3.95
CA ASP A 33 18.02 -0.87 -4.34
C ASP A 33 18.39 0.57 -3.91
N TRP A 34 18.91 0.70 -2.70
CA TRP A 34 19.33 1.97 -2.12
C TRP A 34 20.61 2.55 -2.75
N SER A 35 21.27 1.82 -3.65
CA SER A 35 22.41 2.35 -4.42
C SER A 35 21.98 3.34 -5.50
N GLN A 36 20.70 3.35 -5.86
CA GLN A 36 20.12 4.30 -6.82
C GLN A 36 20.21 5.73 -6.30
N ARG A 37 20.45 6.68 -7.21
CA ARG A 37 20.59 8.09 -6.83
C ARG A 37 19.31 8.69 -6.25
N LEU A 38 18.15 8.27 -6.75
CA LEU A 38 16.86 8.75 -6.30
C LEU A 38 15.88 7.57 -6.19
N VAL A 39 15.40 7.35 -4.99
CA VAL A 39 14.43 6.30 -4.66
C VAL A 39 13.12 6.95 -4.23
N SER A 40 11.99 6.49 -4.75
CA SER A 40 10.69 6.89 -4.20
C SER A 40 10.00 5.73 -3.50
N VAL A 41 9.41 6.01 -2.34
CA VAL A 41 8.57 5.07 -1.58
C VAL A 41 7.16 5.65 -1.49
N LEU A 42 6.26 5.11 -2.29
CA LEU A 42 4.87 5.54 -2.37
C LEU A 42 3.95 4.49 -1.76
N GLY A 43 2.85 4.92 -1.19
CA GLY A 43 1.88 3.97 -0.62
C GLY A 43 0.76 4.66 0.14
N PRO A 44 -0.28 3.90 0.53
CA PRO A 44 -1.36 4.43 1.34
C PRO A 44 -0.86 5.07 2.64
N ARG A 45 -1.67 5.96 3.19
CA ARG A 45 -1.37 6.59 4.48
C ARG A 45 -1.42 5.57 5.60
N GLY A 46 -0.49 5.66 6.56
CA GLY A 46 -0.41 4.75 7.71
C GLY A 46 0.31 3.42 7.45
N THR A 47 0.89 3.19 6.28
CA THR A 47 1.60 1.95 5.95
C THR A 47 3.06 1.89 6.45
N GLY A 48 3.59 2.95 7.08
CA GLY A 48 4.93 2.98 7.65
C GLY A 48 6.04 3.48 6.72
N LYS A 49 5.71 4.30 5.70
CA LYS A 49 6.70 4.87 4.76
C LYS A 49 7.80 5.69 5.46
N THR A 50 7.40 6.61 6.33
CA THR A 50 8.33 7.43 7.13
C THR A 50 9.25 6.57 7.98
N THR A 51 8.68 5.58 8.68
CA THR A 51 9.45 4.64 9.51
C THR A 51 10.47 3.87 8.68
N LEU A 52 10.09 3.41 7.48
CA LEU A 52 10.98 2.69 6.57
C LEU A 52 12.17 3.55 6.15
N LEU A 53 11.96 4.84 5.83
CA LEU A 53 13.06 5.76 5.53
C LEU A 53 13.98 5.97 6.73
N LEU A 54 13.42 6.26 7.89
CA LEU A 54 14.18 6.51 9.11
C LEU A 54 14.97 5.27 9.56
N GLN A 55 14.41 4.07 9.41
CA GLN A 55 15.10 2.81 9.66
C GLN A 55 16.30 2.64 8.74
N HIS A 56 16.13 2.90 7.44
CA HIS A 56 17.23 2.83 6.50
C HIS A 56 18.33 3.84 6.84
N MET A 57 17.96 5.09 7.14
CA MET A 57 18.93 6.11 7.58
C MET A 57 19.73 5.67 8.80
N ARG A 58 19.04 5.19 9.85
CA ARG A 58 19.67 4.74 11.09
C ARG A 58 20.66 3.59 10.89
N GLU A 59 20.41 2.70 9.91
CA GLU A 59 21.32 1.59 9.58
C GLU A 59 22.49 2.01 8.73
N ALA A 60 22.27 2.96 7.81
CA ALA A 60 23.33 3.49 6.94
C ALA A 60 24.19 4.55 7.65
N GLU A 61 23.81 4.97 8.87
CA GLU A 61 24.46 6.04 9.60
C GLU A 61 25.94 5.75 9.86
N GLY A 62 26.79 6.69 9.45
CA GLY A 62 28.23 6.62 9.66
C GLY A 62 28.90 7.93 9.25
N PRO A 63 30.12 8.19 9.76
CA PRO A 63 30.83 9.44 9.50
C PRO A 63 31.16 9.67 8.01
N ALA A 64 31.11 8.62 7.21
CA ALA A 64 31.41 8.70 5.78
C ALA A 64 30.17 9.02 4.91
N GLN A 65 28.95 8.99 5.48
CA GLN A 65 27.70 9.22 4.77
C GLN A 65 26.74 10.10 5.61
N PRO A 66 27.05 11.40 5.76
CA PRO A 66 26.14 12.30 6.47
C PRO A 66 24.80 12.39 5.75
N SER A 67 23.74 12.05 6.43
CA SER A 67 22.37 12.06 5.91
C SER A 67 21.51 13.12 6.60
N LEU A 68 20.49 13.62 5.92
CA LEU A 68 19.52 14.57 6.46
C LEU A 68 18.11 14.11 6.13
N TYR A 69 17.26 14.01 7.16
CA TYR A 69 15.82 13.82 7.02
C TYR A 69 15.10 15.16 7.04
N LEU A 70 14.20 15.36 6.09
CA LEU A 70 13.44 16.60 5.94
C LEU A 70 11.95 16.28 5.67
N SER A 71 11.08 16.58 6.62
CA SER A 71 9.63 16.46 6.45
C SER A 71 9.09 17.71 5.73
N LEU A 72 8.48 17.52 4.56
CA LEU A 72 8.00 18.63 3.72
C LEU A 72 6.57 19.09 4.06
N ASP A 73 5.94 18.49 5.07
CA ASP A 73 4.74 19.00 5.72
C ASP A 73 5.06 20.06 6.80
N ASN A 74 6.33 20.40 6.95
CA ASN A 74 6.79 21.33 7.97
C ASN A 74 6.44 22.77 7.60
N ILE A 75 5.88 23.50 8.57
CA ILE A 75 5.44 24.91 8.42
C ILE A 75 6.57 25.90 8.10
N TRP A 76 7.83 25.52 8.32
CA TRP A 76 9.00 26.40 8.06
C TRP A 76 9.58 26.25 6.66
N LEU A 77 9.01 25.37 5.82
CA LEU A 77 9.60 25.03 4.53
C LEU A 77 8.69 25.44 3.37
N SER A 78 9.16 26.38 2.60
CA SER A 78 8.78 26.58 1.21
C SER A 78 9.69 25.74 0.29
N THR A 79 9.32 25.60 -0.97
CA THR A 79 10.14 24.91 -1.98
C THR A 79 11.55 25.51 -2.08
N ARG A 80 11.67 26.83 -1.96
CA ARG A 80 12.94 27.53 -1.98
C ARG A 80 13.78 27.22 -0.73
N GLU A 81 13.16 27.28 0.44
CA GLU A 81 13.86 26.99 1.70
C GLU A 81 14.31 25.54 1.78
N ALA A 82 13.48 24.59 1.30
CA ALA A 82 13.88 23.18 1.20
C ALA A 82 15.11 22.97 0.29
N TYR A 83 15.19 23.74 -0.82
CA TYR A 83 16.38 23.72 -1.68
C TYR A 83 17.60 24.33 -0.96
N GLU A 84 17.45 25.49 -0.28
CA GLU A 84 18.53 26.14 0.48
C GLU A 84 19.08 25.23 1.59
N VAL A 85 18.21 24.48 2.29
CA VAL A 85 18.63 23.49 3.30
C VAL A 85 19.45 22.37 2.66
N ALA A 86 18.97 21.81 1.55
CA ALA A 86 19.66 20.76 0.82
C ALA A 86 21.04 21.25 0.30
N GLU A 87 21.10 22.45 -0.26
CA GLU A 87 22.35 23.09 -0.70
C GLU A 87 23.33 23.26 0.46
N HIS A 88 22.84 23.74 1.60
CA HIS A 88 23.65 23.86 2.81
C HIS A 88 24.20 22.50 3.25
N HIS A 89 23.36 21.49 3.29
CA HIS A 89 23.74 20.12 3.64
C HIS A 89 24.86 19.61 2.75
N VAL A 90 24.73 19.74 1.44
CA VAL A 90 25.76 19.30 0.47
C VAL A 90 27.08 20.09 0.63
N LYS A 91 27.01 21.43 0.85
CA LYS A 91 28.19 22.28 1.05
C LYS A 91 28.96 21.90 2.32
N HIS A 92 28.32 21.33 3.31
CA HIS A 92 28.95 20.86 4.55
C HIS A 92 29.28 19.35 4.55
N GLY A 93 29.31 18.74 3.37
CA GLY A 93 29.72 17.34 3.21
C GLY A 93 28.61 16.31 3.25
N GLY A 94 27.34 16.75 3.29
CA GLY A 94 26.18 15.88 3.22
C GLY A 94 26.10 15.12 1.89
N THR A 95 25.82 13.84 1.97
CA THR A 95 25.80 12.93 0.80
C THR A 95 24.44 12.32 0.54
N GLU A 96 23.54 12.33 1.54
CA GLU A 96 22.21 11.72 1.44
C GLU A 96 21.12 12.66 1.98
N LEU A 97 19.99 12.72 1.26
CA LEU A 97 18.83 13.53 1.62
C LEU A 97 17.56 12.71 1.52
N TYR A 98 16.79 12.70 2.59
CA TYR A 98 15.53 11.96 2.69
C TYR A 98 14.36 12.93 2.88
N LEU A 99 13.50 13.04 1.86
CA LEU A 99 12.36 13.95 1.83
C LEU A 99 11.08 13.19 2.15
N ASP A 100 10.42 13.54 3.24
CA ASP A 100 9.19 12.88 3.64
C ASP A 100 7.96 13.70 3.25
N GLU A 101 6.89 13.00 2.82
CA GLU A 101 5.59 13.57 2.46
C GLU A 101 5.67 14.71 1.42
N VAL A 102 6.42 14.50 0.33
CA VAL A 102 6.71 15.52 -0.70
C VAL A 102 5.47 16.21 -1.26
N HIS A 103 4.31 15.53 -1.26
CA HIS A 103 3.08 16.08 -1.82
C HIS A 103 2.49 17.27 -1.04
N PHE A 104 2.97 17.54 0.16
CA PHE A 104 2.57 18.72 0.92
C PHE A 104 3.25 20.01 0.43
N LEU A 105 4.33 19.89 -0.32
CA LEU A 105 5.08 21.05 -0.82
C LEU A 105 4.73 21.35 -2.27
N ASP A 106 4.19 22.55 -2.54
CA ASP A 106 3.90 22.98 -3.90
C ASP A 106 5.19 23.06 -4.72
N GLY A 107 5.18 22.49 -5.93
CA GLY A 107 6.36 22.45 -6.80
C GLY A 107 7.44 21.43 -6.40
N TRP A 108 7.13 20.47 -5.54
CA TRP A 108 8.05 19.42 -5.10
C TRP A 108 8.75 18.67 -6.24
N GLN A 109 8.07 18.47 -7.39
CA GLN A 109 8.67 17.80 -8.55
C GLN A 109 9.86 18.59 -9.10
N THR A 110 9.70 19.92 -9.16
CA THR A 110 10.78 20.81 -9.59
C THR A 110 11.91 20.82 -8.56
N LEU A 111 11.60 20.83 -7.27
CA LEU A 111 12.59 20.71 -6.20
C LEU A 111 13.41 19.43 -6.36
N VAL A 112 12.76 18.25 -6.40
CA VAL A 112 13.46 16.95 -6.50
C VAL A 112 14.28 16.86 -7.78
N LYS A 113 13.75 17.38 -8.90
CA LYS A 113 14.48 17.45 -10.16
C LYS A 113 15.75 18.31 -10.03
N ASN A 114 15.62 19.54 -9.53
CA ASN A 114 16.76 20.45 -9.40
C ASN A 114 17.81 19.89 -8.45
N LEU A 115 17.42 19.33 -7.30
CA LEU A 115 18.35 18.66 -6.39
C LEU A 115 19.13 17.53 -7.08
N ASN A 116 18.43 16.72 -7.88
CA ASN A 116 19.08 15.63 -8.60
C ASN A 116 19.99 16.12 -9.75
N ASP A 117 19.67 17.22 -10.41
CA ASP A 117 20.44 17.76 -11.53
C ASP A 117 21.64 18.60 -11.03
N ASP A 118 21.47 19.41 -9.99
CA ASP A 118 22.48 20.33 -9.46
C ASP A 118 23.52 19.63 -8.58
N PHE A 119 23.11 18.61 -7.82
CA PHE A 119 23.96 17.91 -6.87
C PHE A 119 24.22 16.45 -7.29
N ARG A 120 25.08 16.22 -8.27
CA ARG A 120 25.34 14.91 -8.87
C ARG A 120 25.77 13.81 -7.92
N ARG A 121 26.38 14.15 -6.78
CA ARG A 121 26.83 13.19 -5.76
C ARG A 121 25.79 12.94 -4.67
N LEU A 122 24.76 13.77 -4.61
CA LEU A 122 23.68 13.61 -3.65
C LEU A 122 22.83 12.39 -4.05
N ARG A 123 22.61 11.51 -3.10
CA ARG A 123 21.66 10.41 -3.17
C ARG A 123 20.53 10.68 -2.21
N GLY A 124 19.45 9.95 -2.35
CA GLY A 124 18.38 10.03 -1.37
C GLY A 124 17.11 9.38 -1.81
N ALA A 125 16.14 9.49 -0.93
CA ALA A 125 14.82 8.98 -1.19
C ALA A 125 13.76 9.99 -0.80
N TYR A 126 12.56 9.78 -1.34
CA TYR A 126 11.41 10.54 -0.87
C TYR A 126 10.19 9.65 -0.67
N THR A 127 9.30 10.05 0.25
CA THR A 127 7.99 9.45 0.40
C THR A 127 6.90 10.37 -0.13
N GLY A 128 5.79 9.75 -0.46
CA GLY A 128 4.60 10.50 -0.85
C GLY A 128 3.34 9.65 -0.82
N SER A 129 2.20 10.32 -0.96
CA SER A 129 0.91 9.66 -1.08
C SER A 129 0.86 8.73 -2.29
N ALA A 130 0.14 7.62 -2.17
CA ALA A 130 -0.19 6.73 -3.28
C ALA A 130 -0.93 7.45 -4.43
N LEU A 131 -1.57 8.59 -4.15
CA LEU A 131 -2.24 9.44 -5.14
C LEU A 131 -1.30 10.13 -6.13
N LEU A 132 0.00 10.23 -5.83
CA LEU A 132 0.96 10.91 -6.68
C LEU A 132 1.03 10.29 -8.07
N ARG A 133 0.82 11.12 -9.09
CA ARG A 133 0.98 10.75 -10.50
C ARG A 133 2.38 11.12 -10.97
N ILE A 134 3.33 10.23 -10.78
CA ILE A 134 4.70 10.45 -11.25
C ILE A 134 4.74 10.61 -12.77
N GLU A 135 3.89 9.88 -13.50
CA GLU A 135 3.80 9.93 -14.98
C GLU A 135 3.33 11.30 -15.51
N LYS A 136 2.51 12.05 -14.75
CA LYS A 136 2.03 13.38 -15.13
C LYS A 136 2.99 14.52 -14.75
N SER A 137 4.00 14.25 -13.96
CA SER A 137 5.00 15.23 -13.52
C SER A 137 6.02 15.60 -14.61
N GLY A 138 5.59 15.57 -15.87
CA GLY A 138 6.38 16.13 -16.98
C GLY A 138 7.53 15.26 -17.47
N GLY A 139 7.46 13.93 -17.34
CA GLY A 139 8.44 12.99 -17.94
C GLY A 139 9.86 13.05 -17.35
N ASP A 140 10.16 14.04 -16.54
CA ASP A 140 11.51 14.38 -16.09
C ASP A 140 11.97 13.52 -14.88
N LEU A 141 11.06 13.15 -13.98
CA LEU A 141 11.40 12.29 -12.83
C LEU A 141 11.35 10.80 -13.17
N SER A 142 10.54 10.38 -14.12
CA SER A 142 10.34 8.96 -14.48
C SER A 142 11.62 8.25 -14.92
N ARG A 143 12.60 8.99 -15.45
CA ARG A 143 13.92 8.47 -15.90
C ARG A 143 15.02 8.59 -14.85
N ARG A 144 14.73 9.23 -13.68
CA ARG A 144 15.74 9.58 -12.67
C ARG A 144 15.60 8.80 -11.39
N GLN A 145 14.53 8.02 -11.25
CA GLN A 145 14.17 7.37 -9.99
C GLN A 145 13.71 5.93 -10.16
N THR A 146 13.85 5.15 -9.11
CA THR A 146 13.13 3.89 -8.92
C THR A 146 11.88 4.14 -8.08
N VAL A 147 10.76 3.56 -8.50
CA VAL A 147 9.48 3.70 -7.80
C VAL A 147 9.16 2.43 -7.04
N ASN A 148 9.07 2.53 -5.73
CA ASN A 148 8.74 1.42 -4.85
C ASN A 148 7.38 1.67 -4.21
N LYS A 149 6.49 0.69 -4.25
CA LYS A 149 5.15 0.78 -3.66
C LYS A 149 5.13 -0.01 -2.37
N LEU A 150 4.78 0.65 -1.27
CA LEU A 150 4.61 0.04 0.05
C LEU A 150 3.11 -0.21 0.30
N PRO A 151 2.63 -1.46 0.15
CA PRO A 151 1.25 -1.82 0.47
C PRO A 151 1.01 -1.83 1.97
N PRO A 152 -0.23 -1.99 2.46
CA PRO A 152 -0.51 -2.41 3.83
C PRO A 152 0.28 -3.66 4.22
N MET A 153 0.48 -3.94 5.50
CA MET A 153 1.20 -5.16 5.94
C MET A 153 0.51 -6.43 5.45
N SER A 154 1.31 -7.42 5.06
CA SER A 154 0.83 -8.78 4.84
C SER A 154 0.56 -9.49 6.18
N PHE A 155 -0.14 -10.62 6.14
CA PHE A 155 -0.33 -11.44 7.35
C PHE A 155 1.01 -11.93 7.92
N ARG A 156 1.95 -12.29 7.08
CA ARG A 156 3.31 -12.64 7.50
C ARG A 156 4.02 -11.48 8.22
N GLU A 157 3.92 -10.27 7.66
CA GLU A 157 4.51 -9.08 8.31
C GLU A 157 3.83 -8.79 9.66
N TYR A 158 2.51 -8.96 9.74
CA TYR A 158 1.78 -8.85 11.00
C TYR A 158 2.29 -9.84 12.06
N LEU A 159 2.46 -11.12 11.70
CA LEU A 159 3.01 -12.12 12.62
C LEU A 159 4.43 -11.75 13.09
N ASN A 160 5.26 -11.28 12.17
CA ASN A 160 6.61 -10.81 12.51
C ASN A 160 6.58 -9.56 13.41
N PHE A 161 5.64 -8.64 13.18
CA PHE A 161 5.46 -7.44 13.99
C PHE A 161 4.91 -7.76 15.38
N GLU A 162 4.13 -8.85 15.53
CA GLU A 162 3.71 -9.39 16.83
C GLU A 162 4.82 -10.16 17.56
N GLY A 163 6.00 -10.33 16.95
CA GLY A 163 7.10 -11.09 17.55
C GLY A 163 6.92 -12.60 17.50
N LEU A 164 5.99 -13.09 16.68
CA LEU A 164 5.71 -14.52 16.50
C LEU A 164 6.62 -15.18 15.44
N GLY A 165 7.39 -14.37 14.71
CA GLY A 165 8.34 -14.78 13.68
C GLY A 165 9.77 -15.01 14.20
N PRO A 166 10.78 -14.95 13.31
CA PRO A 166 10.67 -14.50 11.91
C PRO A 166 10.08 -15.53 10.97
N PHE A 167 9.20 -15.07 10.08
CA PHE A 167 8.70 -15.83 8.93
C PHE A 167 9.17 -15.16 7.64
N GLU A 168 9.62 -15.99 6.69
CA GLU A 168 10.05 -15.51 5.37
C GLU A 168 8.90 -15.46 4.36
N PRO A 169 8.98 -14.63 3.31
CA PRO A 169 8.00 -14.63 2.25
C PRO A 169 8.05 -15.95 1.45
N LEU A 170 6.89 -16.35 0.94
CA LEU A 170 6.73 -17.59 0.17
C LEU A 170 6.36 -17.25 -1.28
N PRO A 171 7.08 -17.75 -2.28
CA PRO A 171 6.67 -17.62 -3.68
C PRO A 171 5.28 -18.20 -3.92
N LEU A 172 4.48 -17.56 -4.78
CA LEU A 172 3.15 -18.06 -5.13
C LEU A 172 3.21 -19.50 -5.67
N THR A 173 4.19 -19.81 -6.50
CA THR A 173 4.40 -21.17 -7.04
C THR A 173 4.54 -22.22 -5.96
N ASP A 174 5.24 -21.92 -4.88
CA ASP A 174 5.47 -22.85 -3.77
C ASP A 174 4.18 -23.02 -2.94
N ILE A 175 3.44 -21.92 -2.71
CA ILE A 175 2.11 -21.99 -2.07
C ILE A 175 1.17 -22.88 -2.88
N LEU A 176 1.16 -22.75 -4.21
CA LEU A 176 0.26 -23.54 -5.07
C LEU A 176 0.66 -25.01 -5.15
N SER A 177 1.97 -25.34 -5.10
CA SER A 177 2.47 -26.71 -5.30
C SER A 177 2.67 -27.49 -3.99
N ASP A 178 3.06 -26.84 -2.87
CA ASP A 178 3.46 -27.51 -1.62
C ASP A 178 2.86 -26.88 -0.35
N HIS A 179 1.66 -26.30 -0.46
CA HIS A 179 0.97 -25.64 0.65
C HIS A 179 0.83 -26.51 1.91
N VAL A 180 0.77 -27.84 1.79
CA VAL A 180 0.64 -28.75 2.94
C VAL A 180 1.89 -28.75 3.80
N THR A 181 3.07 -28.86 3.19
CA THR A 181 4.36 -28.81 3.91
C THR A 181 4.60 -27.43 4.50
N LEU A 182 4.34 -26.39 3.72
CA LEU A 182 4.47 -25.00 4.15
C LEU A 182 3.57 -24.69 5.36
N ALA A 183 2.28 -25.05 5.29
CA ALA A 183 1.34 -24.88 6.39
C ALA A 183 1.80 -25.61 7.66
N ARG A 184 2.24 -26.85 7.54
CA ARG A 184 2.76 -27.63 8.68
C ARG A 184 4.01 -26.99 9.30
N GLY A 185 4.92 -26.49 8.46
CA GLY A 185 6.12 -25.78 8.92
C GLY A 185 5.79 -24.52 9.72
N ILE A 186 4.84 -23.72 9.26
CA ILE A 186 4.38 -22.52 9.96
C ILE A 186 3.66 -22.91 11.26
N LEU A 187 2.72 -23.86 11.21
CA LEU A 187 1.97 -24.30 12.38
C LEU A 187 2.85 -24.96 13.45
N SER A 188 3.94 -25.64 13.06
CA SER A 188 4.89 -26.20 14.05
C SER A 188 5.57 -25.13 14.90
N ARG A 189 5.66 -23.89 14.41
CA ARG A 189 6.25 -22.74 15.11
C ARG A 189 5.19 -21.88 15.82
N LEU A 190 4.05 -21.69 15.17
CA LEU A 190 2.99 -20.78 15.63
C LEU A 190 1.98 -21.47 16.56
N GLY A 191 1.82 -22.79 16.44
CA GLY A 191 0.80 -23.58 17.14
C GLY A 191 -0.54 -23.51 16.40
N VAL A 192 -1.30 -22.45 16.55
CA VAL A 192 -2.58 -22.18 15.90
C VAL A 192 -2.49 -20.93 15.04
N VAL A 193 -3.09 -20.93 13.85
CA VAL A 193 -3.01 -19.80 12.93
C VAL A 193 -4.30 -19.00 12.81
N LEU A 194 -5.45 -19.67 12.89
CA LEU A 194 -6.75 -19.03 12.60
C LEU A 194 -7.06 -17.84 13.52
N PRO A 195 -6.84 -17.87 14.85
CA PRO A 195 -7.05 -16.72 15.70
C PRO A 195 -6.17 -15.51 15.33
N HIS A 196 -4.93 -15.76 14.94
CA HIS A 196 -4.03 -14.69 14.48
C HIS A 196 -4.47 -14.13 13.14
N PHE A 197 -4.98 -14.98 12.25
CA PHE A 197 -5.50 -14.54 10.97
C PHE A 197 -6.78 -13.71 11.11
N GLU A 198 -7.70 -14.10 12.00
CA GLU A 198 -8.87 -13.30 12.34
C GLU A 198 -8.47 -11.93 12.89
N ALA A 199 -7.52 -11.87 13.83
CA ALA A 199 -7.00 -10.62 14.38
C ALA A 199 -6.37 -9.73 13.28
N TYR A 200 -5.61 -10.32 12.36
CA TYR A 200 -5.07 -9.61 11.21
C TYR A 200 -6.16 -9.01 10.31
N LEU A 201 -7.20 -9.79 9.99
CA LEU A 201 -8.32 -9.31 9.18
C LEU A 201 -9.07 -8.15 9.83
N ASP A 202 -9.08 -8.10 11.16
CA ASP A 202 -9.71 -7.02 11.93
C ASP A 202 -8.85 -5.74 11.99
N HIS A 203 -7.54 -5.85 12.24
CA HIS A 203 -6.68 -4.67 12.47
C HIS A 203 -5.23 -4.76 11.96
N GLY A 204 -4.75 -5.94 11.49
CA GLY A 204 -3.32 -6.20 11.30
C GLY A 204 -2.66 -5.59 10.05
N ALA A 205 -3.39 -4.92 9.17
CA ALA A 205 -2.84 -4.40 7.92
C ALA A 205 -2.06 -3.08 8.07
N TYR A 206 -2.25 -2.35 9.17
CA TYR A 206 -1.62 -1.04 9.42
C TYR A 206 -0.83 -1.04 10.72
N PRO A 207 0.50 -0.75 10.70
CA PRO A 207 1.35 -0.82 11.90
C PRO A 207 0.84 -0.04 13.10
N PHE A 208 0.14 1.08 12.88
CA PHE A 208 -0.36 1.94 13.95
C PHE A 208 -1.49 1.31 14.80
N TYR A 209 -1.95 0.09 14.48
CA TYR A 209 -2.96 -0.58 15.31
C TYR A 209 -2.48 -0.81 16.76
N LYS A 210 -1.16 -0.99 16.97
CA LYS A 210 -0.61 -1.15 18.31
C LYS A 210 -0.81 0.10 19.18
N ASP A 211 -0.62 1.28 18.59
CA ASP A 211 -0.81 2.55 19.29
C ASP A 211 -2.29 2.91 19.41
N ALA A 212 -3.09 2.55 18.41
CA ALA A 212 -4.51 2.86 18.36
C ALA A 212 -5.36 2.02 19.32
N GLY A 213 -4.99 0.76 19.57
CA GLY A 213 -5.73 -0.18 20.40
C GLY A 213 -7.20 -0.28 19.97
N GLN A 214 -8.12 -0.15 20.91
CA GLN A 214 -9.57 -0.21 20.66
C GLN A 214 -10.11 0.90 19.73
N HIS A 215 -9.34 1.97 19.50
CA HIS A 215 -9.71 3.10 18.62
C HIS A 215 -9.25 2.92 17.17
N PHE A 216 -8.70 1.77 16.83
CA PHE A 216 -8.12 1.51 15.51
C PHE A 216 -9.10 1.82 14.37
N GLY A 217 -10.33 1.32 14.43
CA GLY A 217 -11.34 1.57 13.39
C GLY A 217 -11.67 3.05 13.21
N ASP A 218 -11.73 3.82 14.32
CA ASP A 218 -11.96 5.27 14.28
C ASP A 218 -10.77 6.00 13.65
N MET A 219 -9.55 5.64 14.04
CA MET A 219 -8.33 6.23 13.51
C MET A 219 -8.15 5.89 12.03
N LEU A 220 -8.53 4.67 11.60
CA LEU A 220 -8.48 4.30 10.19
C LEU A 220 -9.51 5.10 9.37
N ARG A 221 -10.73 5.32 9.89
CA ARG A 221 -11.71 6.23 9.26
C ARG A 221 -11.19 7.67 9.16
N GLN A 222 -10.52 8.17 10.20
CA GLN A 222 -9.89 9.49 10.16
C GLN A 222 -8.77 9.55 9.11
N THR A 223 -8.00 8.46 8.98
CA THR A 223 -6.97 8.33 7.94
C THR A 223 -7.58 8.41 6.54
N VAL A 224 -8.71 7.73 6.29
CA VAL A 224 -9.46 7.84 5.03
C VAL A 224 -9.92 9.28 4.78
N ASN A 225 -10.48 9.95 5.79
CA ASN A 225 -10.88 11.35 5.67
C ASN A 225 -9.69 12.26 5.35
N GLN A 226 -8.54 12.05 6.00
CA GLN A 226 -7.32 12.80 5.71
C GLN A 226 -6.87 12.63 4.24
N VAL A 227 -6.95 11.40 3.72
CA VAL A 227 -6.63 11.13 2.30
C VAL A 227 -7.58 11.88 1.37
N LEU A 228 -8.88 11.89 1.65
CA LEU A 228 -9.89 12.53 0.81
C LEU A 228 -9.88 14.05 0.91
N ASP A 229 -9.76 14.60 2.13
CA ASP A 229 -9.93 16.03 2.40
C ASP A 229 -8.61 16.82 2.27
N VAL A 230 -7.45 16.19 2.43
CA VAL A 230 -6.15 16.86 2.44
C VAL A 230 -5.23 16.32 1.33
N ASP A 231 -4.94 15.01 1.31
CA ASP A 231 -3.94 14.47 0.38
C ASP A 231 -4.39 14.58 -1.08
N TRP A 232 -5.65 14.27 -1.37
CA TRP A 232 -6.18 14.34 -2.73
C TRP A 232 -6.21 15.77 -3.29
N PRO A 233 -6.75 16.80 -2.60
CA PRO A 233 -6.68 18.18 -3.05
C PRO A 233 -5.25 18.72 -3.23
N LYS A 234 -4.29 18.22 -2.47
CA LYS A 234 -2.86 18.58 -2.62
C LYS A 234 -2.22 17.99 -3.87
N THR A 235 -2.72 16.86 -4.34
CA THR A 235 -2.17 16.18 -5.54
C THR A 235 -2.87 16.56 -6.83
N GLU A 236 -4.13 16.93 -6.76
CA GLU A 236 -4.98 17.29 -7.91
C GLU A 236 -5.94 18.41 -7.51
N ASN A 237 -6.32 19.25 -8.47
CA ASN A 237 -7.39 20.23 -8.23
C ASN A 237 -8.74 19.48 -8.19
N VAL A 238 -9.30 19.32 -7.00
CA VAL A 238 -10.54 18.55 -6.76
C VAL A 238 -11.59 19.43 -6.08
N GLU A 239 -12.76 19.47 -6.67
CA GLU A 239 -13.89 20.22 -6.09
C GLU A 239 -14.45 19.53 -4.83
N PRO A 240 -14.89 20.28 -3.81
CA PRO A 240 -15.48 19.70 -2.60
C PRO A 240 -16.65 18.74 -2.86
N GLN A 241 -17.44 18.97 -3.93
CA GLN A 241 -18.53 18.08 -4.33
C GLN A 241 -18.00 16.72 -4.78
N THR A 242 -16.89 16.67 -5.50
CA THR A 242 -16.24 15.42 -5.94
C THR A 242 -15.78 14.58 -4.74
N ILE A 243 -15.23 15.22 -3.71
CA ILE A 243 -14.84 14.54 -2.46
C ILE A 243 -16.05 13.92 -1.76
N ARG A 244 -17.20 14.65 -1.71
CA ARG A 244 -18.45 14.11 -1.15
C ARG A 244 -18.93 12.88 -1.92
N HIS A 245 -18.88 12.92 -3.24
CA HIS A 245 -19.24 11.77 -4.08
C HIS A 245 -18.29 10.59 -3.86
N ALA A 246 -16.98 10.83 -3.74
CA ALA A 246 -15.99 9.79 -3.46
C ALA A 246 -16.26 9.10 -2.11
N ARG A 247 -16.57 9.88 -1.08
CA ARG A 247 -16.95 9.34 0.24
C ARG A 247 -18.23 8.50 0.18
N GLY A 248 -19.25 8.97 -0.56
CA GLY A 248 -20.48 8.20 -0.80
C GLY A 248 -20.20 6.89 -1.53
N MET A 249 -19.39 6.91 -2.59
CA MET A 249 -19.00 5.70 -3.33
C MET A 249 -18.28 4.69 -2.44
N LEU A 250 -17.31 5.15 -1.65
CA LEU A 250 -16.54 4.28 -0.74
C LEU A 250 -17.45 3.63 0.31
N SER A 251 -18.37 4.39 0.90
CA SER A 251 -19.34 3.88 1.89
C SER A 251 -20.27 2.82 1.31
N VAL A 252 -20.82 3.05 0.12
CA VAL A 252 -21.69 2.08 -0.56
C VAL A 252 -20.92 0.80 -0.88
N LEU A 253 -19.73 0.93 -1.45
CA LEU A 253 -18.91 -0.22 -1.86
C LEU A 253 -18.43 -1.06 -0.67
N ALA A 254 -18.09 -0.44 0.46
CA ALA A 254 -17.72 -1.17 1.66
C ALA A 254 -18.85 -2.00 2.27
N SER A 255 -20.11 -1.59 2.03
CA SER A 255 -21.31 -2.20 2.61
C SER A 255 -21.98 -3.23 1.71
N THR A 256 -21.55 -3.35 0.44
CA THR A 256 -22.17 -4.24 -0.54
C THR A 256 -21.25 -5.40 -0.91
N PRO A 257 -21.78 -6.62 -1.14
CA PRO A 257 -20.99 -7.72 -1.71
C PRO A 257 -20.36 -7.33 -3.05
N PRO A 258 -19.23 -7.94 -3.45
CA PRO A 258 -18.58 -7.65 -4.72
C PRO A 258 -19.50 -8.15 -5.84
N GLN A 259 -20.32 -7.26 -6.36
CA GLN A 259 -21.12 -7.50 -7.55
C GLN A 259 -20.40 -6.88 -8.75
N THR A 260 -20.73 -7.36 -9.93
CA THR A 260 -20.40 -6.64 -11.16
C THR A 260 -20.95 -5.22 -11.00
N PRO A 261 -20.09 -4.18 -10.85
CA PRO A 261 -20.57 -2.89 -10.42
C PRO A 261 -21.45 -2.29 -11.53
N ASN A 262 -22.70 -2.03 -11.22
CA ASN A 262 -23.48 -1.14 -12.05
C ASN A 262 -23.02 0.31 -11.75
N VAL A 263 -21.83 0.65 -12.26
CA VAL A 263 -21.23 1.99 -12.07
C VAL A 263 -22.20 3.09 -12.50
N THR A 264 -23.04 2.84 -13.51
CA THR A 264 -24.05 3.79 -13.96
C THR A 264 -25.16 3.97 -12.91
N ALA A 265 -25.61 2.89 -12.26
CA ALA A 265 -26.59 2.99 -11.19
C ALA A 265 -26.00 3.68 -9.96
N LEU A 266 -24.78 3.33 -9.56
CA LEU A 266 -24.06 3.98 -8.46
C LEU A 266 -23.87 5.48 -8.73
N CYS A 267 -23.46 5.86 -9.93
CA CYS A 267 -23.30 7.26 -10.32
C CYS A 267 -24.64 8.01 -10.27
N ARG A 268 -25.72 7.38 -10.77
CA ARG A 268 -27.07 7.97 -10.74
C ARG A 268 -27.58 8.18 -9.32
N GLU A 269 -27.38 7.21 -8.43
CA GLU A 269 -27.75 7.31 -7.01
C GLU A 269 -27.05 8.49 -6.31
N LEU A 270 -25.78 8.71 -6.65
CA LEU A 270 -24.96 9.78 -6.10
C LEU A 270 -25.07 11.11 -6.87
N GLY A 271 -25.86 11.19 -7.92
CA GLY A 271 -26.01 12.41 -8.74
C GLY A 271 -24.77 12.79 -9.54
N VAL A 272 -23.97 11.81 -9.97
CA VAL A 272 -22.69 12.00 -10.66
C VAL A 272 -22.79 11.46 -12.09
N ASP A 273 -22.23 12.17 -13.07
CA ASP A 273 -22.11 11.60 -14.41
C ASP A 273 -21.12 10.41 -14.45
N ARG A 274 -21.31 9.49 -15.40
CA ARG A 274 -20.53 8.25 -15.48
C ARG A 274 -19.02 8.50 -15.65
N LYS A 275 -18.62 9.54 -16.40
CA LYS A 275 -17.21 9.84 -16.66
C LYS A 275 -16.53 10.34 -15.39
N GLN A 276 -17.19 11.22 -14.64
CA GLN A 276 -16.72 11.70 -13.34
C GLN A 276 -16.66 10.54 -12.33
N GLY A 277 -17.69 9.67 -12.31
CA GLY A 277 -17.73 8.50 -11.44
C GLY A 277 -16.53 7.55 -11.66
N ILE A 278 -16.18 7.25 -12.92
CA ILE A 278 -14.99 6.43 -13.22
C ILE A 278 -13.72 7.13 -12.74
N ARG A 279 -13.57 8.43 -12.94
CA ARG A 279 -12.41 9.19 -12.44
C ARG A 279 -12.29 9.15 -10.92
N ILE A 280 -13.43 9.22 -10.21
CA ILE A 280 -13.46 9.07 -8.75
C ILE A 280 -12.99 7.67 -8.35
N LEU A 281 -13.51 6.62 -8.97
CA LEU A 281 -13.09 5.24 -8.70
C LEU A 281 -11.59 5.04 -8.94
N GLU A 282 -11.06 5.58 -10.04
CA GLU A 282 -9.63 5.54 -10.33
C GLU A 282 -8.79 6.30 -9.28
N ALA A 283 -9.28 7.44 -8.78
CA ALA A 283 -8.61 8.19 -7.73
C ALA A 283 -8.60 7.42 -6.40
N LEU A 284 -9.73 6.84 -6.01
CA LEU A 284 -9.84 5.99 -4.82
C LEU A 284 -8.93 4.75 -4.91
N ALA A 285 -8.83 4.17 -6.10
CA ALA A 285 -7.93 3.03 -6.32
C ALA A 285 -6.46 3.44 -6.22
N ARG A 286 -6.05 4.58 -6.82
CA ARG A 286 -4.69 5.12 -6.64
C ARG A 286 -4.38 5.41 -5.18
N ALA A 287 -5.35 5.93 -4.43
CA ALA A 287 -5.21 6.17 -2.99
C ALA A 287 -5.02 4.88 -2.17
N GLY A 288 -5.26 3.71 -2.76
CA GLY A 288 -5.29 2.43 -2.07
C GLY A 288 -6.58 2.18 -1.26
N LEU A 289 -7.60 3.02 -1.45
CA LEU A 289 -8.91 2.89 -0.77
C LEU A 289 -9.83 1.88 -1.46
N LEU A 290 -9.63 1.66 -2.76
CA LEU A 290 -10.34 0.66 -3.56
C LEU A 290 -9.34 -0.15 -4.39
N ARG A 291 -9.83 -1.30 -4.89
CA ARG A 291 -9.17 -2.12 -5.92
C ARG A 291 -10.13 -2.33 -7.08
N LEU A 292 -9.64 -2.10 -8.29
CA LEU A 292 -10.40 -2.18 -9.53
C LEU A 292 -9.95 -3.43 -10.29
N LEU A 293 -10.73 -4.48 -10.23
CA LEU A 293 -10.44 -5.72 -10.96
C LEU A 293 -11.09 -5.67 -12.34
N SER A 294 -10.31 -5.90 -13.37
CA SER A 294 -10.73 -5.90 -14.77
C SER A 294 -10.16 -7.09 -15.52
N SER A 295 -10.90 -7.56 -16.53
CA SER A 295 -10.37 -8.53 -17.49
C SER A 295 -9.24 -7.93 -18.33
N GLY A 296 -8.32 -8.75 -18.85
CA GLY A 296 -7.19 -8.31 -19.65
C GLY A 296 -7.60 -7.45 -20.86
N ALA A 297 -8.71 -7.80 -21.54
CA ALA A 297 -9.24 -7.03 -22.65
C ALA A 297 -9.72 -5.60 -22.26
N LYS A 298 -10.15 -5.40 -21.01
CA LYS A 298 -10.60 -4.08 -20.50
C LYS A 298 -9.44 -3.24 -19.97
N LYS A 299 -8.39 -3.86 -19.41
CA LYS A 299 -7.18 -3.14 -18.97
C LYS A 299 -6.54 -2.32 -20.07
N LEU A 300 -6.67 -2.77 -21.33
CA LEU A 300 -6.14 -2.07 -22.50
C LEU A 300 -6.97 -0.85 -22.94
N LYS A 301 -8.17 -0.67 -22.39
CA LYS A 301 -9.07 0.44 -22.76
C LYS A 301 -9.10 1.48 -21.65
N SER A 302 -8.64 2.68 -21.94
CA SER A 302 -8.77 3.84 -21.06
C SER A 302 -10.26 4.09 -20.72
N LEU A 303 -10.58 4.39 -19.43
CA LEU A 303 -11.92 4.67 -18.92
C LEU A 303 -12.94 3.51 -19.11
N SER A 304 -12.47 2.27 -19.13
CA SER A 304 -13.38 1.11 -19.09
C SER A 304 -13.93 0.91 -17.67
N THR A 305 -15.17 0.44 -17.61
CA THR A 305 -15.77 0.07 -16.32
C THR A 305 -15.09 -1.19 -15.80
N PRO A 306 -14.58 -1.22 -14.55
CA PRO A 306 -14.05 -2.43 -13.95
C PRO A 306 -15.10 -3.54 -13.89
N ASP A 307 -14.65 -4.79 -13.84
CA ASP A 307 -15.54 -5.94 -13.74
C ASP A 307 -15.97 -6.21 -12.30
N LYS A 308 -15.07 -6.00 -11.33
CA LYS A 308 -15.37 -6.03 -9.89
C LYS A 308 -14.70 -4.88 -9.15
N LEU A 309 -15.28 -4.48 -8.02
CA LEU A 309 -14.77 -3.43 -7.12
C LEU A 309 -14.64 -4.00 -5.71
N TYR A 310 -13.51 -3.75 -5.07
CA TYR A 310 -13.23 -4.16 -3.69
C TYR A 310 -12.72 -2.98 -2.87
N CYS A 311 -12.87 -3.04 -1.54
CA CYS A 311 -12.11 -2.17 -0.65
C CYS A 311 -10.61 -2.41 -0.79
N GLY A 312 -9.79 -1.45 -0.41
CA GLY A 312 -8.34 -1.53 -0.51
C GLY A 312 -7.74 -2.70 0.26
N ASP A 313 -8.31 -3.02 1.41
CA ASP A 313 -7.93 -4.14 2.27
C ASP A 313 -9.05 -4.50 3.27
N PRO A 314 -8.96 -5.64 3.98
CA PRO A 314 -9.97 -6.07 4.96
C PRO A 314 -10.20 -5.08 6.10
N ASN A 315 -9.16 -4.42 6.61
CA ASN A 315 -9.28 -3.48 7.72
C ASN A 315 -10.04 -2.22 7.32
N LEU A 316 -9.79 -1.70 6.10
CA LEU A 316 -10.59 -0.61 5.53
C LEU A 316 -12.06 -0.99 5.41
N MET A 317 -12.33 -2.20 4.92
CA MET A 317 -13.69 -2.71 4.81
C MET A 317 -14.37 -2.75 6.18
N GLY A 318 -13.71 -3.31 7.21
CA GLY A 318 -14.20 -3.36 8.58
C GLY A 318 -14.42 -1.98 9.20
N ALA A 319 -13.51 -1.02 8.94
CA ALA A 319 -13.64 0.35 9.43
C ALA A 319 -14.82 1.11 8.79
N MET A 320 -15.14 0.84 7.52
CA MET A 320 -16.18 1.54 6.75
C MET A 320 -17.55 0.88 6.85
N ALA A 321 -17.64 -0.42 7.14
CA ALA A 321 -18.88 -1.19 7.22
C ALA A 321 -19.01 -1.89 8.59
N PRO A 322 -20.15 -1.74 9.32
CA PRO A 322 -20.32 -2.35 10.65
C PRO A 322 -20.33 -3.88 10.63
N LYS A 323 -20.72 -4.48 9.53
CA LYS A 323 -20.75 -5.94 9.33
C LYS A 323 -20.38 -6.26 7.89
N PRO A 324 -19.07 -6.41 7.61
CA PRO A 324 -18.62 -6.77 6.27
C PRO A 324 -19.10 -8.16 5.88
N ASP A 325 -19.45 -8.36 4.61
CA ASP A 325 -19.76 -9.67 4.08
C ASP A 325 -18.53 -10.58 4.09
N LYS A 326 -18.63 -11.79 4.65
CA LYS A 326 -17.49 -12.70 4.79
C LYS A 326 -16.90 -13.13 3.45
N GLY A 327 -17.72 -13.29 2.41
CA GLY A 327 -17.26 -13.64 1.07
C GLY A 327 -16.40 -12.52 0.50
N THR A 328 -16.91 -11.29 0.56
CA THR A 328 -16.20 -10.07 0.15
C THR A 328 -14.90 -9.86 0.91
N LEU A 329 -14.91 -10.12 2.23
CA LEU A 329 -13.71 -9.99 3.07
C LEU A 329 -12.60 -10.93 2.61
N ARG A 330 -12.94 -12.20 2.31
CA ARG A 330 -12.01 -13.21 1.79
C ARG A 330 -11.42 -12.81 0.44
N GLU A 331 -12.28 -12.43 -0.50
CA GLU A 331 -11.84 -11.97 -1.82
C GLU A 331 -10.97 -10.70 -1.73
N THR A 332 -11.36 -9.74 -0.89
CA THR A 332 -10.57 -8.52 -0.63
C THR A 332 -9.19 -8.85 -0.07
N PHE A 333 -9.12 -9.78 0.90
CA PHE A 333 -7.84 -10.23 1.44
C PHE A 333 -6.96 -10.84 0.33
N ILE A 334 -7.44 -11.84 -0.38
CA ILE A 334 -6.68 -12.51 -1.46
C ILE A 334 -6.18 -11.50 -2.49
N LEU A 335 -7.07 -10.64 -2.99
CA LEU A 335 -6.70 -9.63 -3.98
C LEU A 335 -5.63 -8.68 -3.44
N SER A 336 -5.74 -8.27 -2.17
CA SER A 336 -4.78 -7.36 -1.54
C SER A 336 -3.38 -7.95 -1.44
N GLN A 337 -3.28 -9.26 -1.19
CA GLN A 337 -1.99 -9.95 -1.08
C GLN A 337 -1.40 -10.24 -2.47
N LEU A 338 -2.21 -10.68 -3.42
CA LEU A 338 -1.76 -11.02 -4.77
C LEU A 338 -1.26 -9.80 -5.55
N GLU A 339 -1.98 -8.69 -5.53
CA GLU A 339 -1.59 -7.47 -6.28
C GLU A 339 -0.27 -6.83 -5.80
N ALA A 340 0.22 -7.21 -4.62
CA ALA A 340 1.51 -6.75 -4.14
C ALA A 340 2.70 -7.39 -4.89
N VAL A 341 2.50 -8.60 -5.46
CA VAL A 341 3.58 -9.42 -6.04
C VAL A 341 3.28 -9.97 -7.43
N SER A 342 2.02 -9.91 -7.88
CA SER A 342 1.53 -10.53 -9.12
C SER A 342 0.58 -9.62 -9.89
N THR A 343 0.38 -9.91 -11.16
CA THR A 343 -0.71 -9.30 -11.93
C THR A 343 -1.99 -10.10 -11.73
N VAL A 344 -3.09 -9.41 -11.40
CA VAL A 344 -4.39 -10.04 -11.17
C VAL A 344 -5.40 -9.50 -12.16
N GLU A 345 -6.21 -10.39 -12.75
CA GLU A 345 -7.24 -10.08 -13.72
C GLU A 345 -8.56 -10.77 -13.36
N TYR A 346 -9.67 -10.19 -13.80
CA TYR A 346 -10.99 -10.84 -13.70
C TYR A 346 -11.13 -11.91 -14.79
N PRO A 347 -11.29 -13.20 -14.41
CA PRO A 347 -11.47 -14.28 -15.37
C PRO A 347 -12.91 -14.41 -15.82
N PRO A 348 -13.20 -15.14 -16.93
CA PRO A 348 -14.55 -15.53 -17.32
C PRO A 348 -15.21 -16.48 -16.33
N GLN A 349 -14.41 -17.25 -15.58
CA GLN A 349 -14.85 -18.22 -14.58
C GLN A 349 -13.88 -18.20 -13.40
N GLY A 350 -14.38 -18.37 -12.17
CA GLY A 350 -13.60 -18.17 -10.95
C GLY A 350 -13.55 -16.72 -10.49
N ASP A 351 -12.74 -16.42 -9.47
CA ASP A 351 -12.64 -15.08 -8.89
C ASP A 351 -11.44 -14.29 -9.39
N PHE A 352 -10.27 -14.93 -9.55
CA PHE A 352 -9.02 -14.27 -9.94
C PHE A 352 -8.21 -15.11 -10.92
N LEU A 353 -7.68 -14.47 -11.97
CA LEU A 353 -6.65 -15.01 -12.84
C LEU A 353 -5.33 -14.31 -12.51
N VAL A 354 -4.36 -15.07 -12.02
CA VAL A 354 -3.07 -14.57 -11.55
C VAL A 354 -1.99 -14.88 -12.58
N ASP A 355 -1.23 -13.84 -12.98
CA ASP A 355 -0.15 -13.87 -13.96
C ASP A 355 -0.56 -14.52 -15.30
N GLY A 356 -1.85 -14.37 -15.66
CA GLY A 356 -2.43 -14.92 -16.89
C GLY A 356 -2.48 -16.45 -16.92
N ARG A 357 -2.21 -17.13 -15.81
CA ARG A 357 -2.06 -18.60 -15.74
C ARG A 357 -2.88 -19.26 -14.63
N TYR A 358 -2.73 -18.82 -13.38
CA TYR A 358 -3.32 -19.52 -12.24
C TYR A 358 -4.73 -19.00 -11.95
N LEU A 359 -5.71 -19.90 -12.00
CA LEU A 359 -7.10 -19.58 -11.68
C LEU A 359 -7.37 -19.84 -10.20
N LEU A 360 -7.85 -18.81 -9.51
CA LEU A 360 -8.26 -18.94 -8.11
C LEU A 360 -9.77 -18.73 -7.97
N GLU A 361 -10.38 -19.61 -7.20
CA GLU A 361 -11.72 -19.48 -6.64
C GLU A 361 -11.60 -19.31 -5.13
N VAL A 362 -12.38 -18.43 -4.52
CA VAL A 362 -12.31 -18.12 -3.09
C VAL A 362 -13.59 -18.58 -2.39
N GLY A 363 -13.45 -19.18 -1.21
CA GLY A 363 -14.65 -19.60 -0.49
C GLY A 363 -14.43 -20.04 0.95
N GLY A 364 -15.53 -20.31 1.65
CA GLY A 364 -15.52 -20.92 2.97
C GLY A 364 -15.28 -22.43 2.93
N ALA A 365 -15.18 -23.07 4.10
CA ALA A 365 -14.90 -24.49 4.25
C ALA A 365 -15.81 -25.42 3.43
N GLY A 366 -17.06 -25.02 3.20
CA GLY A 366 -18.04 -25.80 2.41
C GLY A 366 -17.98 -25.61 0.90
N LYS A 367 -17.15 -24.69 0.39
CA LYS A 367 -17.06 -24.41 -1.05
C LYS A 367 -16.53 -25.64 -1.81
N LYS A 368 -17.20 -25.99 -2.91
CA LYS A 368 -16.81 -27.15 -3.73
C LYS A 368 -15.87 -26.73 -4.85
N TYR A 369 -14.85 -27.54 -5.09
CA TYR A 369 -13.87 -27.34 -6.17
C TYR A 369 -14.47 -27.61 -7.58
N SER A 370 -15.63 -28.29 -7.66
CA SER A 370 -16.24 -28.76 -8.90
C SER A 370 -16.49 -27.69 -9.97
N GLN A 371 -16.58 -26.42 -9.58
CA GLN A 371 -16.82 -25.30 -10.52
C GLN A 371 -15.62 -25.00 -11.43
N ILE A 372 -14.39 -25.31 -10.97
CA ILE A 372 -13.15 -25.02 -11.67
C ILE A 372 -12.28 -26.28 -11.88
N ALA A 373 -12.81 -27.46 -11.55
CA ALA A 373 -12.05 -28.72 -11.54
C ALA A 373 -11.46 -29.11 -12.92
N ASP A 374 -12.15 -28.74 -13.99
CA ASP A 374 -11.75 -29.05 -15.36
C ASP A 374 -10.80 -28.01 -15.97
N ILE A 375 -10.45 -26.96 -15.19
CA ILE A 375 -9.56 -25.90 -15.64
C ILE A 375 -8.12 -26.20 -15.16
N PRO A 376 -7.15 -26.31 -16.06
CA PRO A 376 -5.75 -26.47 -15.67
C PRO A 376 -5.26 -25.32 -14.77
N ASP A 377 -4.31 -25.60 -13.89
CA ASP A 377 -3.72 -24.63 -12.96
C ASP A 377 -4.78 -23.86 -12.11
N SER A 378 -5.88 -24.56 -11.73
CA SER A 378 -6.94 -24.00 -10.92
C SER A 378 -6.84 -24.44 -9.46
N PHE A 379 -7.14 -23.52 -8.52
CA PHE A 379 -7.02 -23.74 -7.08
C PHE A 379 -8.19 -23.08 -6.33
N LEU A 380 -8.54 -23.66 -5.18
CA LEU A 380 -9.55 -23.12 -4.29
C LEU A 380 -8.89 -22.60 -3.01
N ALA A 381 -8.92 -21.28 -2.81
CA ALA A 381 -8.51 -20.64 -1.56
C ALA A 381 -9.64 -20.75 -0.52
N VAL A 382 -9.39 -21.48 0.56
CA VAL A 382 -10.41 -21.89 1.53
C VAL A 382 -10.16 -21.25 2.89
N ASP A 383 -11.16 -20.58 3.43
CA ASP A 383 -11.17 -20.06 4.78
C ASP A 383 -11.56 -21.15 5.81
N ASP A 384 -11.30 -20.86 7.10
CA ASP A 384 -11.54 -21.78 8.21
C ASP A 384 -10.79 -23.12 8.06
N LEU A 385 -9.62 -23.12 7.42
CA LEU A 385 -8.79 -24.28 7.14
C LEU A 385 -7.34 -24.02 7.55
N GLU A 386 -6.77 -24.84 8.44
CA GLU A 386 -5.35 -24.71 8.82
C GLU A 386 -4.42 -25.41 7.83
N ILE A 387 -4.79 -26.59 7.35
CA ILE A 387 -3.99 -27.40 6.42
C ILE A 387 -4.85 -27.79 5.24
N GLY A 388 -4.34 -27.55 4.05
CA GLY A 388 -5.03 -27.85 2.80
C GLY A 388 -4.90 -29.32 2.36
N ARG A 389 -5.58 -29.64 1.23
CA ARG A 389 -5.50 -30.95 0.58
C ARG A 389 -5.79 -30.83 -0.93
N GLY A 390 -4.94 -31.42 -1.77
CA GLY A 390 -5.07 -31.33 -3.22
C GLY A 390 -5.02 -29.86 -3.66
N ASN A 391 -5.98 -29.40 -4.45
CA ASN A 391 -6.05 -28.00 -4.91
C ASN A 391 -6.78 -27.06 -3.93
N ARG A 392 -7.07 -27.50 -2.71
CA ARG A 392 -7.69 -26.70 -1.65
C ARG A 392 -6.60 -26.13 -0.74
N ILE A 393 -6.34 -24.86 -0.83
CA ILE A 393 -5.26 -24.16 -0.15
C ILE A 393 -5.85 -23.29 0.97
N PRO A 394 -5.29 -23.32 2.20
CA PRO A 394 -5.71 -22.41 3.25
C PRO A 394 -5.55 -20.95 2.83
N ILE A 395 -6.60 -20.15 2.98
CA ILE A 395 -6.60 -18.76 2.55
C ILE A 395 -5.50 -17.93 3.20
N TRP A 396 -5.21 -18.16 4.48
CA TRP A 396 -4.21 -17.43 5.25
C TRP A 396 -2.78 -17.56 4.69
N LEU A 397 -2.48 -18.66 3.97
CA LEU A 397 -1.16 -18.88 3.36
C LEU A 397 -0.81 -17.83 2.30
N PHE A 398 -1.81 -17.30 1.59
CA PHE A 398 -1.59 -16.19 0.65
C PHE A 398 -1.12 -14.91 1.34
N GLY A 399 -1.30 -14.79 2.64
CA GLY A 399 -0.74 -13.69 3.42
C GLY A 399 0.77 -13.79 3.68
N PHE A 400 1.44 -14.80 3.12
CA PHE A 400 2.90 -14.97 3.18
C PHE A 400 3.61 -14.61 1.87
N LEU A 401 2.90 -14.06 0.89
CA LEU A 401 3.47 -13.72 -0.42
C LEU A 401 4.55 -12.62 -0.36
N TYR A 402 4.51 -11.73 0.65
CA TYR A 402 5.52 -10.68 0.84
C TYR A 402 5.76 -10.34 2.30
#